data_e419e0db67ca9d83d6b6a3068a877607
#
_entry.id   e419e0db67ca9d83d6b6a3068a877607
#
_cell.length_a   1.000
_cell.length_b   1.000
_cell.length_c   1.000
_cell.angle_alpha   90.00
_cell.angle_beta   90.00
_cell.angle_gamma   90.00
#
_symmetry.space_group_name_H-M   'P 1'
#
loop_
_entity.id
_entity.type
_entity.pdbx_description
1 polymer ?
#
loop_
_entity_poly.entity_id
_entity_poly.type
_entity_poly.pdbx_seq_one_letter_code
_entity_poly.pdbx_strand_id
1 'polypeptide(L)'
;MVISPLTDRGLLAGIRHGAGLLPRGLAALGALLAGRAEAACRLIGAGRGRVLPAVGATVLLGVLSLIPLGGGVLAVLRGALYGLVDHGPYDDSWGGPTRAGAWLAHAAVAVPLAVAALAALAALAGLHRRLLARLDGRPAPGWTVPVTVLAVVAAAVLVVAWIRQV
;
A
#
# COMPACT_ATOMS: atom_id res chain seq x y z
N MET A 1 -3.27 -15.59 24.55
CA MET A 1 -3.19 -14.89 23.22
C MET A 1 -4.08 -13.66 23.33
N VAL A 2 -3.51 -12.53 23.75
CA VAL A 2 -4.25 -11.27 23.90
C VAL A 2 -4.32 -10.62 22.53
N ILE A 3 -5.49 -10.67 21.93
CA ILE A 3 -5.82 -9.85 20.77
C ILE A 3 -6.01 -8.43 21.32
N SER A 4 -4.95 -7.61 21.28
CA SER A 4 -5.10 -6.18 21.54
C SER A 4 -6.10 -5.62 20.51
N PRO A 5 -7.15 -4.92 20.96
CA PRO A 5 -8.06 -4.26 20.05
C PRO A 5 -7.24 -3.34 19.16
N LEU A 6 -7.58 -3.31 17.87
CA LEU A 6 -7.06 -2.35 16.91
C LEU A 6 -7.46 -0.96 17.44
N THR A 7 -6.61 -0.39 18.27
CA THR A 7 -6.79 1.00 18.67
C THR A 7 -6.59 1.84 17.42
N ASP A 8 -7.40 2.88 17.23
CA ASP A 8 -7.30 3.81 16.09
C ASP A 8 -5.87 4.28 15.86
N ARG A 9 -5.10 4.44 16.95
CA ARG A 9 -3.67 4.77 16.91
C ARG A 9 -2.82 3.69 16.22
N GLY A 10 -3.13 2.41 16.42
CA GLY A 10 -2.40 1.29 15.79
C GLY A 10 -2.68 1.20 14.29
N LEU A 11 -3.92 1.42 13.88
CA LEU A 11 -4.32 1.42 12.48
C LEU A 11 -3.69 2.60 11.72
N LEU A 12 -3.80 3.81 12.24
CA LEU A 12 -3.19 5.01 11.64
C LEU A 12 -1.67 4.88 11.52
N ALA A 13 -0.99 4.35 12.55
CA ALA A 13 0.44 4.08 12.50
C ALA A 13 0.77 3.04 11.40
N GLY A 14 -0.06 2.02 11.23
CA GLY A 14 0.07 1.03 10.16
C GLY A 14 -0.06 1.66 8.78
N ILE A 15 -1.08 2.47 8.55
CA ILE A 15 -1.31 3.18 7.28
C ILE A 15 -0.13 4.10 6.94
N ARG A 16 0.29 4.94 7.88
CA ARG A 16 1.46 5.82 7.69
C ARG A 16 2.75 5.05 7.42
N HIS A 17 2.94 3.92 8.09
CA HIS A 17 4.09 3.07 7.86
C HIS A 17 4.04 2.46 6.45
N GLY A 18 2.89 1.92 6.03
CA GLY A 18 2.68 1.34 4.70
C GLY A 18 2.92 2.36 3.58
N ALA A 19 2.34 3.54 3.69
CA ALA A 19 2.54 4.63 2.73
C ALA A 19 4.00 5.12 2.69
N GLY A 20 4.73 5.05 3.81
CA GLY A 20 6.13 5.47 3.93
C GLY A 20 7.17 4.40 3.55
N LEU A 21 6.77 3.19 3.12
CA LEU A 21 7.72 2.10 2.82
C LEU A 21 8.63 2.46 1.65
N LEU A 22 8.09 2.96 0.55
CA LEU A 22 8.87 3.26 -0.64
C LEU A 22 9.92 4.35 -0.40
N PRO A 23 9.58 5.55 0.08
CA PRO A 23 10.59 6.59 0.30
C PRO A 23 11.65 6.16 1.32
N ARG A 24 11.27 5.40 2.35
CA ARG A 24 12.21 4.85 3.34
C ARG A 24 13.14 3.80 2.72
N GLY A 25 12.60 2.91 1.90
CA GLY A 25 13.37 1.90 1.18
C GLY A 25 14.38 2.52 0.20
N LEU A 26 13.95 3.51 -0.58
CA LEU A 26 14.82 4.23 -1.51
C LEU A 26 15.91 5.02 -0.78
N ALA A 27 15.58 5.68 0.34
CA ALA A 27 16.58 6.37 1.16
C ALA A 27 17.63 5.41 1.72
N ALA A 28 17.21 4.23 2.17
CA ALA A 28 18.13 3.19 2.67
C ALA A 28 18.99 2.59 1.54
N LEU A 29 18.41 2.37 0.37
CA LEU A 29 19.15 1.92 -0.82
C LEU A 29 20.20 2.97 -1.23
N GLY A 30 19.84 4.24 -1.30
CA GLY A 30 20.76 5.33 -1.57
C GLY A 30 21.90 5.41 -0.53
N ALA A 31 21.59 5.19 0.74
CA ALA A 31 22.60 5.12 1.79
C ALA A 31 23.58 3.94 1.59
N LEU A 32 23.09 2.77 1.17
CA LEU A 32 23.93 1.62 0.85
C LEU A 32 24.84 1.89 -0.34
N LEU A 33 24.30 2.45 -1.41
CA LEU A 33 25.08 2.79 -2.61
C LEU A 33 26.17 3.84 -2.32
N ALA A 34 25.91 4.72 -1.35
CA ALA A 34 26.89 5.69 -0.85
C ALA A 34 27.87 5.12 0.20
N GLY A 35 27.89 3.79 0.41
CA GLY A 35 28.78 3.14 1.38
C GLY A 35 28.36 3.36 2.86
N ARG A 36 27.21 3.97 3.12
CA ARG A 36 26.73 4.32 4.47
C ARG A 36 25.79 3.24 5.05
N ALA A 37 26.33 2.02 5.19
CA ALA A 37 25.55 0.86 5.66
C ALA A 37 24.88 1.09 7.03
N GLU A 38 25.51 1.81 7.95
CA GLU A 38 24.90 2.14 9.25
C GLU A 38 23.67 3.05 9.13
N ALA A 39 23.70 4.00 8.20
CA ALA A 39 22.55 4.84 7.93
C ALA A 39 21.38 4.02 7.37
N ALA A 40 21.66 3.10 6.45
CA ALA A 40 20.68 2.17 5.93
C ALA A 40 20.10 1.27 7.03
N CYS A 41 20.95 0.71 7.92
CA CYS A 41 20.51 -0.08 9.06
C CYS A 41 19.54 0.71 9.97
N ARG A 42 19.84 1.97 10.28
CA ARG A 42 18.99 2.83 11.11
C ARG A 42 17.65 3.12 10.43
N LEU A 43 17.65 3.41 9.12
CA LEU A 43 16.43 3.72 8.35
C LEU A 43 15.44 2.55 8.30
N ILE A 44 15.96 1.33 8.20
CA ILE A 44 15.16 0.11 8.07
C ILE A 44 14.91 -0.57 9.42
N GLY A 45 15.80 -0.35 10.41
CA GLY A 45 15.78 -1.07 11.68
C GLY A 45 16.30 -2.51 11.57
N ALA A 46 17.26 -2.76 10.66
CA ALA A 46 17.86 -4.08 10.44
C ALA A 46 19.33 -4.12 10.88
N GLY A 47 19.80 -5.30 11.27
CA GLY A 47 21.23 -5.54 11.56
C GLY A 47 22.09 -5.49 10.31
N ARG A 48 23.40 -5.15 10.48
CA ARG A 48 24.37 -5.01 9.36
C ARG A 48 24.42 -6.21 8.42
N GLY A 49 24.45 -7.43 8.95
CA GLY A 49 24.53 -8.67 8.16
C GLY A 49 23.27 -8.97 7.34
N ARG A 50 22.17 -8.25 7.58
CA ARG A 50 20.86 -8.48 6.93
C ARG A 50 20.28 -7.22 6.28
N VAL A 51 21.04 -6.15 6.26
CA VAL A 51 20.59 -4.85 5.72
C VAL A 51 20.22 -4.95 4.25
N LEU A 52 20.97 -5.69 3.45
CA LEU A 52 20.71 -5.81 2.01
C LEU A 52 19.34 -6.48 1.70
N PRO A 53 19.05 -7.68 2.23
CA PRO A 53 17.71 -8.27 2.01
C PRO A 53 16.59 -7.45 2.67
N ALA A 54 16.86 -6.77 3.80
CA ALA A 54 15.87 -5.90 4.44
C ALA A 54 15.54 -4.67 3.59
N VAL A 55 16.53 -4.03 2.99
CA VAL A 55 16.33 -2.92 2.04
C VAL A 55 15.57 -3.40 0.82
N GLY A 56 15.95 -4.53 0.23
CA GLY A 56 15.24 -5.13 -0.90
C GLY A 56 13.76 -5.41 -0.58
N ALA A 57 13.47 -6.01 0.57
CA ALA A 57 12.11 -6.24 1.04
C ALA A 57 11.32 -4.94 1.25
N THR A 58 11.96 -3.90 1.79
CA THR A 58 11.33 -2.60 2.02
C THR A 58 11.00 -1.89 0.71
N VAL A 59 11.92 -1.90 -0.25
CA VAL A 59 11.69 -1.33 -1.59
C VAL A 59 10.56 -2.08 -2.29
N LEU A 60 10.60 -3.41 -2.29
CA LEU A 60 9.60 -4.25 -2.94
C LEU A 60 8.19 -4.00 -2.40
N LEU A 61 8.02 -4.07 -1.07
CA LEU A 61 6.73 -3.78 -0.44
C LEU A 61 6.33 -2.30 -0.57
N GLY A 62 7.33 -1.42 -0.68
CA GLY A 62 7.11 0.00 -0.96
C GLY A 62 6.55 0.25 -2.36
N VAL A 63 7.07 -0.44 -3.38
CA VAL A 63 6.48 -0.41 -4.74
C VAL A 63 5.06 -0.96 -4.73
N LEU A 64 4.83 -2.09 -4.04
CA LEU A 64 3.49 -2.64 -3.87
C LEU A 64 2.52 -1.67 -3.20
N SER A 65 2.98 -0.83 -2.29
CA SER A 65 2.15 0.16 -1.60
C SER A 65 1.63 1.27 -2.51
N LEU A 66 2.23 1.47 -3.69
CA LEU A 66 1.75 2.46 -4.68
C LEU A 66 0.37 2.09 -5.23
N ILE A 67 0.06 0.79 -5.33
CA ILE A 67 -1.24 0.32 -5.86
C ILE A 67 -2.38 0.78 -4.95
N PRO A 68 -2.42 0.42 -3.65
CA PRO A 68 -3.50 0.90 -2.78
C PRO A 68 -3.42 2.41 -2.53
N LEU A 69 -2.24 3.01 -2.49
CA LEU A 69 -2.11 4.45 -2.32
C LEU A 69 -2.69 5.21 -3.51
N GLY A 70 -2.25 4.89 -4.72
CA GLY A 70 -2.72 5.53 -5.95
C GLY A 70 -4.19 5.25 -6.22
N GLY A 71 -4.61 3.99 -6.09
CA GLY A 71 -6.01 3.57 -6.25
C GLY A 71 -6.94 4.24 -5.23
N GLY A 72 -6.51 4.35 -3.97
CA GLY A 72 -7.27 5.02 -2.91
C GLY A 72 -7.40 6.53 -3.17
N VAL A 73 -6.32 7.20 -3.54
CA VAL A 73 -6.34 8.62 -3.92
C VAL A 73 -7.25 8.84 -5.12
N LEU A 74 -7.10 8.03 -6.17
CA LEU A 74 -7.95 8.13 -7.36
C LEU A 74 -9.43 7.90 -7.04
N ALA A 75 -9.75 6.91 -6.20
CA ALA A 75 -11.11 6.64 -5.76
C ALA A 75 -11.72 7.86 -5.03
N VAL A 76 -10.97 8.43 -4.08
CA VAL A 76 -11.42 9.62 -3.34
C VAL A 76 -11.61 10.81 -4.26
N LEU A 77 -10.64 11.09 -5.13
CA LEU A 77 -10.74 12.21 -6.07
C LEU A 77 -11.92 12.02 -7.02
N ARG A 78 -12.07 10.82 -7.61
CA ARG A 78 -13.19 10.52 -8.50
C ARG A 78 -14.54 10.59 -7.78
N GLY A 79 -14.65 10.04 -6.58
CA GLY A 79 -15.90 10.10 -5.79
C GLY A 79 -16.26 11.52 -5.34
N ALA A 80 -15.27 12.30 -4.89
CA ALA A 80 -15.51 13.66 -4.39
C ALA A 80 -15.69 14.69 -5.51
N LEU A 81 -14.97 14.55 -6.63
CA LEU A 81 -14.93 15.56 -7.69
C LEU A 81 -15.81 15.22 -8.89
N TYR A 82 -16.37 14.01 -8.99
CA TYR A 82 -17.12 13.57 -10.16
C TYR A 82 -18.16 14.60 -10.61
N GLY A 83 -19.05 15.00 -9.72
CA GLY A 83 -20.07 15.98 -10.04
C GLY A 83 -19.59 17.42 -10.24
N LEU A 84 -18.29 17.72 -10.01
CA LEU A 84 -17.70 19.03 -10.29
C LEU A 84 -17.00 19.06 -11.65
N VAL A 85 -16.48 17.91 -12.10
CA VAL A 85 -15.66 17.79 -13.32
C VAL A 85 -16.49 17.30 -14.50
N ASP A 86 -17.40 16.36 -14.25
CA ASP A 86 -18.28 15.82 -15.28
C ASP A 86 -19.55 16.68 -15.41
N HIS A 87 -19.84 17.13 -16.64
CA HIS A 87 -20.96 18.02 -16.96
C HIS A 87 -22.07 17.33 -17.77
N GLY A 88 -22.00 15.99 -17.90
CA GLY A 88 -23.01 15.19 -18.61
C GLY A 88 -22.76 15.08 -20.12
N PRO A 89 -23.66 14.47 -20.84
CA PRO A 89 -24.98 13.96 -20.40
C PRO A 89 -24.89 12.77 -19.43
N TYR A 90 -25.90 12.60 -18.56
CA TYR A 90 -25.90 11.56 -17.52
C TYR A 90 -26.86 10.41 -17.82
N ASP A 91 -27.43 10.36 -19.04
CA ASP A 91 -28.50 9.43 -19.42
C ASP A 91 -28.10 7.96 -19.20
N ASP A 92 -26.82 7.61 -19.43
CA ASP A 92 -26.26 6.28 -19.23
C ASP A 92 -25.38 6.17 -17.97
N SER A 93 -25.49 7.14 -17.05
CA SER A 93 -24.66 7.15 -15.85
C SER A 93 -25.17 6.19 -14.78
N TRP A 94 -24.24 5.56 -14.08
CA TRP A 94 -24.56 4.84 -12.85
C TRP A 94 -25.16 5.83 -11.84
N GLY A 95 -26.35 5.50 -11.33
CA GLY A 95 -27.09 6.37 -10.41
C GLY A 95 -28.20 7.18 -11.07
N GLY A 96 -28.46 6.96 -12.37
CA GLY A 96 -29.56 7.55 -13.13
C GLY A 96 -29.22 8.86 -13.86
N PRO A 97 -30.19 9.46 -14.54
CA PRO A 97 -29.97 10.53 -15.51
C PRO A 97 -29.75 11.90 -14.86
N THR A 98 -29.41 11.97 -13.60
CA THR A 98 -29.15 13.22 -12.89
C THR A 98 -27.73 13.34 -12.40
N ARG A 99 -27.18 14.56 -12.41
CA ARG A 99 -25.86 14.86 -11.86
C ARG A 99 -25.72 14.36 -10.42
N ALA A 100 -26.73 14.57 -9.58
CA ALA A 100 -26.71 14.16 -8.18
C ALA A 100 -26.68 12.63 -8.04
N GLY A 101 -27.48 11.90 -8.83
CA GLY A 101 -27.51 10.45 -8.83
C GLY A 101 -26.17 9.86 -9.29
N ALA A 102 -25.64 10.34 -10.41
CA ALA A 102 -24.34 9.93 -10.92
C ALA A 102 -23.21 10.20 -9.89
N TRP A 103 -23.23 11.37 -9.26
CA TRP A 103 -22.25 11.71 -8.22
C TRP A 103 -22.35 10.79 -6.99
N LEU A 104 -23.57 10.55 -6.49
CA LEU A 104 -23.80 9.65 -5.36
C LEU A 104 -23.33 8.22 -5.66
N ALA A 105 -23.57 7.71 -6.87
CA ALA A 105 -23.08 6.39 -7.27
C ALA A 105 -21.55 6.31 -7.23
N HIS A 106 -20.84 7.31 -7.74
CA HIS A 106 -19.38 7.36 -7.69
C HIS A 106 -18.87 7.49 -6.25
N ALA A 107 -19.50 8.30 -5.41
CA ALA A 107 -19.14 8.43 -4.00
C ALA A 107 -19.38 7.11 -3.23
N ALA A 108 -20.49 6.42 -3.51
CA ALA A 108 -20.81 5.13 -2.88
C ALA A 108 -19.79 4.03 -3.21
N VAL A 109 -19.18 4.06 -4.39
CA VAL A 109 -18.09 3.14 -4.76
C VAL A 109 -16.74 3.62 -4.21
N ALA A 110 -16.50 4.93 -4.19
CA ALA A 110 -15.24 5.50 -3.73
C ALA A 110 -14.97 5.21 -2.25
N VAL A 111 -15.99 5.29 -1.39
CA VAL A 111 -15.84 5.07 0.06
C VAL A 111 -15.30 3.67 0.38
N PRO A 112 -15.93 2.56 -0.05
CA PRO A 112 -15.40 1.23 0.24
C PRO A 112 -14.03 0.99 -0.41
N LEU A 113 -13.74 1.54 -1.59
CA LEU A 113 -12.42 1.45 -2.21
C LEU A 113 -11.35 2.19 -1.40
N ALA A 114 -11.65 3.38 -0.88
CA ALA A 114 -10.74 4.11 -0.01
C ALA A 114 -10.46 3.35 1.29
N VAL A 115 -11.50 2.78 1.91
CA VAL A 115 -11.36 1.95 3.12
C VAL A 115 -10.50 0.71 2.83
N ALA A 116 -10.75 0.03 1.71
CA ALA A 116 -9.96 -1.13 1.29
C ALA A 116 -8.50 -0.77 1.03
N ALA A 117 -8.23 0.40 0.41
CA ALA A 117 -6.88 0.92 0.20
C ALA A 117 -6.13 1.17 1.52
N LEU A 118 -6.80 1.79 2.50
CA LEU A 118 -6.22 2.03 3.83
C LEU A 118 -5.94 0.71 4.56
N ALA A 119 -6.85 -0.26 4.49
CA ALA A 119 -6.66 -1.59 5.05
C ALA A 119 -5.49 -2.33 4.38
N ALA A 120 -5.34 -2.23 3.06
CA ALA A 120 -4.23 -2.81 2.32
C ALA A 120 -2.88 -2.19 2.73
N LEU A 121 -2.80 -0.86 2.91
CA LEU A 121 -1.59 -0.20 3.41
C LEU A 121 -1.22 -0.69 4.82
N ALA A 122 -2.20 -0.83 5.72
CA ALA A 122 -1.96 -1.36 7.06
C ALA A 122 -1.52 -2.83 7.03
N ALA A 123 -2.08 -3.64 6.13
CA ALA A 123 -1.69 -5.04 5.91
C ALA A 123 -0.25 -5.16 5.39
N LEU A 124 0.13 -4.34 4.39
CA LEU A 124 1.51 -4.27 3.88
C LEU A 124 2.50 -3.86 4.97
N ALA A 125 2.14 -2.91 5.83
CA ALA A 125 2.95 -2.54 6.98
C ALA A 125 3.12 -3.72 7.96
N GLY A 126 2.06 -4.48 8.21
CA GLY A 126 2.10 -5.68 9.02
C GLY A 126 3.01 -6.77 8.43
N LEU A 127 2.86 -7.01 7.14
CA LEU A 127 3.68 -7.96 6.38
C LEU A 127 5.17 -7.57 6.40
N HIS A 128 5.47 -6.30 6.16
CA HIS A 128 6.83 -5.77 6.23
C HIS A 128 7.48 -6.02 7.60
N ARG A 129 6.79 -5.68 8.70
CA ARG A 129 7.32 -5.94 10.06
C ARG A 129 7.60 -7.42 10.32
N ARG A 130 6.72 -8.32 9.86
CA ARG A 130 6.91 -9.78 10.01
C ARG A 130 8.06 -10.30 9.16
N LEU A 131 8.22 -9.75 7.95
CA LEU A 131 9.32 -10.12 7.06
C LEU A 131 10.66 -9.69 7.65
N LEU A 132 10.77 -8.47 8.18
CA LEU A 132 11.96 -8.00 8.89
C LEU A 132 12.25 -8.85 10.14
N ALA A 133 11.22 -9.18 10.93
CA ALA A 133 11.39 -10.05 12.09
C ALA A 133 11.98 -11.42 11.69
N ARG A 134 11.50 -12.00 10.58
CA ARG A 134 12.03 -13.25 10.05
C ARG A 134 13.48 -13.12 9.57
N LEU A 135 13.80 -12.02 8.88
CA LEU A 135 15.19 -11.73 8.47
C LEU A 135 16.12 -11.56 9.67
N ASP A 136 15.62 -11.02 10.79
CA ASP A 136 16.38 -10.89 12.05
C ASP A 136 16.46 -12.19 12.87
N GLY A 137 15.89 -13.30 12.36
CA GLY A 137 15.86 -14.58 13.08
C GLY A 137 14.85 -14.60 14.24
N ARG A 138 13.98 -13.59 14.34
CA ARG A 138 12.90 -13.57 15.32
C ARG A 138 11.73 -14.43 14.85
N PRO A 139 10.92 -14.99 15.77
CA PRO A 139 9.76 -15.78 15.41
C PRO A 139 8.80 -14.98 14.54
N ALA A 140 8.45 -15.52 13.38
CA ALA A 140 7.46 -14.96 12.48
C ALA A 140 6.61 -16.12 11.90
N PRO A 141 5.31 -15.89 11.65
CA PRO A 141 4.44 -16.92 11.10
C PRO A 141 4.95 -17.48 9.77
N GLY A 142 4.86 -18.78 9.55
CA GLY A 142 5.34 -19.47 8.36
C GLY A 142 4.74 -18.95 7.04
N TRP A 143 3.49 -18.47 7.10
CA TRP A 143 2.77 -17.90 5.96
C TRP A 143 3.33 -16.54 5.47
N THR A 144 4.22 -15.89 6.21
CA THR A 144 4.76 -14.56 5.86
C THR A 144 5.41 -14.54 4.49
N VAL A 145 6.26 -15.52 4.16
CA VAL A 145 6.95 -15.58 2.87
C VAL A 145 5.99 -15.92 1.73
N PRO A 146 5.18 -17.00 1.80
CA PRO A 146 4.25 -17.31 0.71
C PRO A 146 3.24 -16.18 0.44
N VAL A 147 2.74 -15.49 1.46
CA VAL A 147 1.85 -14.33 1.26
C VAL A 147 2.59 -13.17 0.60
N THR A 148 3.85 -12.91 0.96
CA THR A 148 4.65 -11.88 0.28
C THR A 148 4.83 -12.21 -1.21
N VAL A 149 5.20 -13.44 -1.53
CA VAL A 149 5.36 -13.90 -2.92
C VAL A 149 4.04 -13.78 -3.68
N LEU A 150 2.94 -14.24 -3.09
CA LEU A 150 1.61 -14.14 -3.71
C LEU A 150 1.22 -12.69 -3.98
N ALA A 151 1.45 -11.77 -3.03
CA ALA A 151 1.15 -10.35 -3.21
C ALA A 151 1.96 -9.73 -4.35
N VAL A 152 3.25 -10.09 -4.48
CA VAL A 152 4.12 -9.62 -5.57
C VAL A 152 3.63 -10.15 -6.92
N VAL A 153 3.31 -11.45 -7.00
CA VAL A 153 2.81 -12.06 -8.24
C VAL A 153 1.47 -11.46 -8.64
N ALA A 154 0.54 -11.31 -7.69
CA ALA A 154 -0.76 -10.70 -7.96
C ALA A 154 -0.62 -9.25 -8.47
N ALA A 155 0.27 -8.46 -7.87
CA ALA A 155 0.55 -7.10 -8.32
C ALA A 155 1.19 -7.07 -9.72
N ALA A 156 2.13 -7.97 -10.01
CA ALA A 156 2.74 -8.07 -11.33
C ALA A 156 1.68 -8.42 -12.40
N VAL A 157 0.80 -9.39 -12.11
CA VAL A 157 -0.30 -9.76 -13.01
C VAL A 157 -1.24 -8.57 -13.24
N LEU A 158 -1.59 -7.82 -12.18
CA LEU A 158 -2.44 -6.63 -12.27
C LEU A 158 -1.82 -5.55 -13.16
N VAL A 159 -0.52 -5.26 -12.97
CA VAL A 159 0.22 -4.29 -13.78
C VAL A 159 0.28 -4.73 -15.24
N VAL A 160 0.60 -6.01 -15.51
CA VAL A 160 0.62 -6.54 -16.88
C VAL A 160 -0.76 -6.49 -17.53
N ALA A 161 -1.82 -6.86 -16.78
CA ALA A 161 -3.18 -6.78 -17.28
C ALA A 161 -3.57 -5.32 -17.63
N TRP A 162 -3.18 -4.37 -16.77
CA TRP A 162 -3.45 -2.95 -17.00
C TRP A 162 -2.71 -2.41 -18.23
N ILE A 163 -1.42 -2.73 -18.38
CA ILE A 163 -0.62 -2.31 -19.55
C ILE A 163 -1.21 -2.86 -20.87
N ARG A 164 -1.83 -4.05 -20.83
CA ARG A 164 -2.45 -4.63 -22.04
C ARG A 164 -3.79 -4.00 -22.42
N GLN A 165 -4.37 -3.15 -21.55
CA GLN A 165 -5.63 -2.45 -21.80
C GLN A 165 -5.41 -1.01 -22.31
N VAL A 166 -4.19 -0.50 -22.20
CA VAL A 166 -3.78 0.83 -22.67
C VAL A 166 -3.04 0.72 -24.00
#